data_290b453427fed7f81c447a36393252fd
#
_entry.id   290b453427fed7f81c447a36393252fd
#
_cell.length_a   1.000
_cell.length_b   1.000
_cell.length_c   1.000
_cell.angle_alpha   90.00
_cell.angle_beta   90.00
_cell.angle_gamma   90.00
#
_symmetry.space_group_name_H-M   'P 1'
#
loop_
_entity.id
_entity.type
_entity.pdbx_description
1 polymer ?
#
loop_
_entity_poly.entity_id
_entity_poly.type
_entity_poly.pdbx_seq_one_letter_code
_entity_poly.pdbx_strand_id
1 'polypeptide(L)'
;MTYKDYLSAAKEIDQGRERNWKRIYSEITEVQVQIDSQAIDEKEGKAKINKLYDTWDGLKTRYAHSKERLKMNFAKQDAPAKVGDIIWSGQKVMRVEDIRLASFEYPMLKYFGTQLTIKGMPCKNQKKHPEGGIYQKDISSVNGFPYHYKTRE
;
A
#
# COMPACT_ATOMS: atom_id res chain seq x y z
N MET A 1 5.95 -15.54 3.78
CA MET A 1 5.10 -15.38 2.55
C MET A 1 6.04 -15.27 1.38
N THR A 2 5.94 -16.15 0.39
CA THR A 2 6.67 -16.02 -0.88
C THR A 2 6.01 -14.95 -1.76
N TYR A 3 6.68 -14.55 -2.85
CA TYR A 3 6.06 -13.63 -3.82
C TYR A 3 4.84 -14.25 -4.49
N LYS A 4 4.88 -15.56 -4.75
CA LYS A 4 3.73 -16.31 -5.27
C LYS A 4 2.53 -16.27 -4.33
N ASP A 5 2.76 -16.44 -3.02
CA ASP A 5 1.69 -16.35 -2.01
C ASP A 5 1.10 -14.95 -1.96
N TYR A 6 1.96 -13.92 -2.04
CA TYR A 6 1.52 -12.53 -2.12
C TYR A 6 0.63 -12.27 -3.33
N LEU A 7 1.04 -12.73 -4.53
CA LEU A 7 0.24 -12.57 -5.75
C LEU A 7 -1.10 -13.31 -5.65
N SER A 8 -1.12 -14.51 -5.06
CA SER A 8 -2.35 -15.27 -4.84
C SER A 8 -3.29 -14.50 -3.91
N ALA A 9 -2.80 -14.02 -2.78
CA ALA A 9 -3.61 -13.24 -1.84
C ALA A 9 -4.11 -11.91 -2.44
N ALA A 10 -3.30 -11.23 -3.25
CA ALA A 10 -3.71 -10.02 -3.96
C ALA A 10 -4.83 -10.30 -4.97
N LYS A 11 -4.73 -11.41 -5.70
CA LYS A 11 -5.76 -11.87 -6.63
C LYS A 11 -7.08 -12.20 -5.92
N GLU A 12 -7.03 -12.84 -4.76
CA GLU A 12 -8.24 -13.13 -3.96
C GLU A 12 -8.97 -11.85 -3.52
N ILE A 13 -8.22 -10.81 -3.12
CA ILE A 13 -8.79 -9.50 -2.79
C ILE A 13 -9.50 -8.90 -4.02
N ASP A 14 -8.87 -8.94 -5.20
CA ASP A 14 -9.46 -8.41 -6.44
C ASP A 14 -10.70 -9.20 -6.85
N GLN A 15 -10.68 -10.52 -6.76
CA GLN A 15 -11.84 -11.37 -7.04
C GLN A 15 -12.99 -11.11 -6.05
N GLY A 16 -12.67 -10.91 -4.77
CA GLY A 16 -13.66 -10.52 -3.76
C GLY A 16 -14.33 -9.19 -4.09
N ARG A 17 -13.54 -8.21 -4.52
CA ARG A 17 -14.04 -6.90 -4.98
C ARG A 17 -14.96 -7.05 -6.17
N GLU A 18 -14.58 -7.84 -7.18
CA GLU A 18 -15.37 -8.05 -8.38
C GLU A 18 -16.70 -8.76 -8.08
N ARG A 19 -16.68 -9.82 -7.25
CA ARG A 19 -17.92 -10.51 -6.83
C ARG A 19 -18.89 -9.58 -6.12
N ASN A 20 -18.41 -8.75 -5.20
CA ASN A 20 -19.26 -7.79 -4.48
C ASN A 20 -19.79 -6.70 -5.39
N TRP A 21 -19.01 -6.23 -6.35
CA TRP A 21 -19.49 -5.28 -7.35
C TRP A 21 -20.62 -5.87 -8.19
N LYS A 22 -20.44 -7.09 -8.71
CA LYS A 22 -21.47 -7.79 -9.50
C LYS A 22 -22.78 -7.93 -8.73
N ARG A 23 -22.70 -8.28 -7.44
CA ARG A 23 -23.88 -8.38 -6.57
C ARG A 23 -24.58 -7.02 -6.42
N ILE A 24 -23.85 -5.97 -6.05
CA ILE A 24 -24.42 -4.63 -5.86
C ILE A 24 -25.00 -4.10 -7.17
N TYR A 25 -24.33 -4.32 -8.29
CA TYR A 25 -24.82 -3.91 -9.60
C TYR A 25 -26.12 -4.64 -9.99
N SER A 26 -26.24 -5.93 -9.68
CA SER A 26 -27.49 -6.68 -9.86
C SER A 26 -28.63 -6.08 -9.03
N GLU A 27 -28.38 -5.77 -7.75
CA GLU A 27 -29.37 -5.14 -6.88
C GLU A 27 -29.80 -3.75 -7.40
N ILE A 28 -28.85 -2.94 -7.90
CA ILE A 28 -29.15 -1.64 -8.53
C ILE A 28 -30.07 -1.84 -9.75
N THR A 29 -29.74 -2.83 -10.59
CA THR A 29 -30.54 -3.14 -11.79
C THR A 29 -31.96 -3.57 -11.43
N GLU A 30 -32.11 -4.41 -10.40
CA GLU A 30 -33.42 -4.82 -9.91
C GLU A 30 -34.27 -3.64 -9.41
N VAL A 31 -33.66 -2.72 -8.64
CA VAL A 31 -34.35 -1.52 -8.18
C VAL A 31 -34.74 -0.63 -9.35
N GLN A 32 -33.89 -0.50 -10.37
CA GLN A 32 -34.22 0.28 -11.57
C GLN A 32 -35.42 -0.31 -12.31
N VAL A 33 -35.47 -1.63 -12.48
CA VAL A 33 -36.62 -2.34 -13.07
C VAL A 33 -37.91 -2.07 -12.25
N GLN A 34 -37.83 -2.04 -10.93
CA GLN A 34 -38.97 -1.73 -10.07
C GLN A 34 -39.44 -0.28 -10.24
N ILE A 35 -38.54 0.66 -10.45
CA ILE A 35 -38.90 2.06 -10.76
C ILE A 35 -39.59 2.11 -12.11
N ASP A 36 -39.00 1.54 -13.14
CA ASP A 36 -39.47 1.58 -14.53
C ASP A 36 -40.87 0.90 -14.68
N SER A 37 -41.11 -0.14 -13.89
CA SER A 37 -42.41 -0.84 -13.84
C SER A 37 -43.43 -0.17 -12.89
N GLN A 38 -43.06 0.95 -12.25
CA GLN A 38 -43.87 1.63 -11.25
C GLN A 38 -44.25 0.76 -10.03
N ALA A 39 -43.47 -0.30 -9.77
CA ALA A 39 -43.64 -1.16 -8.58
C ALA A 39 -43.23 -0.47 -7.29
N ILE A 40 -42.34 0.53 -7.37
CA ILE A 40 -41.93 1.40 -6.27
C ILE A 40 -41.92 2.87 -6.74
N ASP A 41 -42.06 3.78 -5.80
CA ASP A 41 -41.95 5.22 -6.07
C ASP A 41 -40.51 5.58 -6.53
N GLU A 42 -40.40 6.47 -7.51
CA GLU A 42 -39.11 6.88 -8.08
C GLU A 42 -38.14 7.45 -7.02
N LYS A 43 -38.67 8.24 -6.08
CA LYS A 43 -37.88 8.85 -5.00
C LYS A 43 -37.35 7.79 -4.05
N GLU A 44 -38.19 6.82 -3.69
CA GLU A 44 -37.77 5.67 -2.86
C GLU A 44 -36.73 4.82 -3.57
N GLY A 45 -36.94 4.52 -4.85
CA GLY A 45 -36.02 3.74 -5.65
C GLY A 45 -34.66 4.42 -5.79
N LYS A 46 -34.62 5.71 -6.08
CA LYS A 46 -33.35 6.49 -6.13
C LYS A 46 -32.63 6.50 -4.78
N ALA A 47 -33.36 6.60 -3.67
CA ALA A 47 -32.73 6.52 -2.35
C ALA A 47 -32.09 5.14 -2.08
N LYS A 48 -32.74 4.06 -2.50
CA LYS A 48 -32.17 2.69 -2.42
C LYS A 48 -30.91 2.55 -3.27
N ILE A 49 -30.91 3.04 -4.50
CA ILE A 49 -29.74 3.02 -5.39
C ILE A 49 -28.58 3.81 -4.80
N ASN A 50 -28.82 5.00 -4.29
CA ASN A 50 -27.77 5.81 -3.64
C ASN A 50 -27.16 5.06 -2.45
N LYS A 51 -27.94 4.41 -1.60
CA LYS A 51 -27.45 3.61 -0.49
C LYS A 51 -26.58 2.42 -0.95
N LEU A 52 -26.89 1.80 -2.08
CA LEU A 52 -26.09 0.74 -2.68
C LEU A 52 -24.74 1.28 -3.19
N TYR A 53 -24.72 2.46 -3.80
CA TYR A 53 -23.47 3.13 -4.19
C TYR A 53 -22.63 3.51 -2.98
N ASP A 54 -23.20 4.03 -1.90
CA ASP A 54 -22.49 4.33 -0.65
C ASP A 54 -21.87 3.06 -0.05
N THR A 55 -22.62 1.96 -0.09
CA THR A 55 -22.13 0.64 0.34
C THR A 55 -20.93 0.20 -0.50
N TRP A 56 -21.01 0.38 -1.81
CA TRP A 56 -19.90 0.05 -2.72
C TRP A 56 -18.67 0.91 -2.46
N ASP A 57 -18.83 2.20 -2.24
CA ASP A 57 -17.70 3.11 -1.95
C ASP A 57 -17.00 2.74 -0.65
N GLY A 58 -17.75 2.35 0.38
CA GLY A 58 -17.19 1.78 1.60
C GLY A 58 -16.41 0.48 1.37
N LEU A 59 -16.91 -0.41 0.52
CA LEU A 59 -16.24 -1.65 0.14
C LEU A 59 -14.96 -1.38 -0.66
N LYS A 60 -14.98 -0.49 -1.65
CA LYS A 60 -13.78 -0.08 -2.42
C LYS A 60 -12.66 0.36 -1.49
N THR A 61 -12.99 1.21 -0.52
CA THR A 61 -12.01 1.71 0.47
C THR A 61 -11.43 0.56 1.30
N ARG A 62 -12.25 -0.37 1.77
CA ARG A 62 -11.79 -1.55 2.53
C ARG A 62 -10.87 -2.44 1.70
N TYR A 63 -11.18 -2.68 0.42
CA TYR A 63 -10.32 -3.47 -0.48
C TYR A 63 -8.99 -2.77 -0.75
N ALA A 64 -8.99 -1.45 -0.96
CA ALA A 64 -7.77 -0.67 -1.12
C ALA A 64 -6.87 -0.79 0.13
N HIS A 65 -7.41 -0.60 1.32
CA HIS A 65 -6.68 -0.77 2.58
C HIS A 65 -6.17 -2.20 2.78
N SER A 66 -6.95 -3.23 2.38
CA SER A 66 -6.51 -4.62 2.46
C SER A 66 -5.31 -4.89 1.55
N LYS A 67 -5.32 -4.36 0.32
CA LYS A 67 -4.17 -4.46 -0.61
C LYS A 67 -2.94 -3.75 -0.07
N GLU A 68 -3.08 -2.52 0.42
CA GLU A 68 -1.96 -1.78 1.00
C GLU A 68 -1.38 -2.47 2.23
N ARG A 69 -2.23 -3.04 3.10
CA ARG A 69 -1.78 -3.82 4.25
C ARG A 69 -1.06 -5.09 3.83
N LEU A 70 -1.55 -5.79 2.80
CA LEU A 70 -0.89 -6.99 2.25
C LEU A 70 0.50 -6.64 1.70
N LYS A 71 0.61 -5.58 0.89
CA LYS A 71 1.89 -5.08 0.36
C LYS A 71 2.86 -4.71 1.48
N MET A 72 2.38 -3.97 2.48
CA MET A 72 3.20 -3.55 3.62
C MET A 72 3.69 -4.76 4.42
N ASN A 73 2.83 -5.73 4.70
CA ASN A 73 3.19 -6.94 5.42
C ASN A 73 4.22 -7.76 4.65
N PHE A 74 4.06 -7.89 3.34
CA PHE A 74 5.04 -8.58 2.49
C PHE A 74 6.40 -7.87 2.53
N ALA A 75 6.41 -6.54 2.30
CA ALA A 75 7.64 -5.75 2.27
C ALA A 75 8.37 -5.74 3.64
N LYS A 76 7.62 -5.73 4.75
CA LYS A 76 8.20 -5.72 6.12
C LYS A 76 8.84 -7.03 6.56
N GLN A 77 8.52 -8.15 5.92
CA GLN A 77 9.07 -9.46 6.36
C GLN A 77 10.60 -9.51 6.32
N ASP A 78 11.22 -8.77 5.38
CA ASP A 78 12.67 -8.67 5.23
C ASP A 78 13.16 -7.23 5.42
N ALA A 79 12.45 -6.45 6.24
CA ALA A 79 12.87 -5.09 6.55
C ALA A 79 14.25 -5.12 7.20
N PRO A 80 15.31 -4.59 6.54
CA PRO A 80 16.67 -4.65 7.07
C PRO A 80 16.88 -3.69 8.24
N ALA A 81 16.03 -2.65 8.34
CA ALA A 81 16.20 -1.56 9.28
C ALA A 81 14.86 -1.14 9.90
N LYS A 82 14.93 -0.56 11.09
CA LYS A 82 13.83 0.06 11.83
C LYS A 82 14.13 1.54 12.07
N VAL A 83 13.13 2.28 12.56
CA VAL A 83 13.32 3.67 12.99
C VAL A 83 14.43 3.76 14.04
N GLY A 84 15.35 4.69 13.86
CA GLY A 84 16.53 4.89 14.69
C GLY A 84 17.81 4.23 14.15
N ASP A 85 17.70 3.24 13.27
CA ASP A 85 18.86 2.58 12.67
C ASP A 85 19.58 3.51 11.69
N ILE A 86 20.88 3.25 11.47
CA ILE A 86 21.70 3.96 10.49
C ILE A 86 21.88 3.03 9.28
N ILE A 87 21.46 3.52 8.12
CA ILE A 87 21.59 2.80 6.85
C ILE A 87 22.58 3.49 5.91
N TRP A 88 23.26 2.69 5.10
CA TRP A 88 24.18 3.13 4.06
C TRP A 88 23.65 2.71 2.69
N SER A 89 23.80 3.60 1.71
CA SER A 89 23.52 3.34 0.30
C SER A 89 24.60 4.03 -0.54
N GLY A 90 25.61 3.30 -0.97
CA GLY A 90 26.79 3.89 -1.58
C GLY A 90 27.48 4.88 -0.63
N GLN A 91 27.52 6.17 -1.02
CA GLN A 91 28.11 7.24 -0.21
C GLN A 91 27.08 7.95 0.71
N LYS A 92 25.80 7.57 0.63
CA LYS A 92 24.74 8.16 1.46
C LYS A 92 24.62 7.42 2.78
N VAL A 93 24.62 8.16 3.87
CA VAL A 93 24.35 7.65 5.23
C VAL A 93 23.12 8.35 5.77
N MET A 94 22.20 7.58 6.33
CA MET A 94 20.93 8.10 6.85
C MET A 94 20.59 7.45 8.19
N ARG A 95 20.14 8.25 9.16
CA ARG A 95 19.40 7.76 10.32
C ARG A 95 17.92 7.65 9.92
N VAL A 96 17.36 6.47 10.04
CA VAL A 96 15.97 6.20 9.68
C VAL A 96 15.02 6.89 10.68
N GLU A 97 14.10 7.69 10.18
CA GLU A 97 13.04 8.36 10.94
C GLU A 97 11.64 7.90 10.54
N ASP A 98 11.47 7.48 9.28
CA ASP A 98 10.20 7.02 8.74
C ASP A 98 10.42 5.92 7.70
N ILE A 99 9.47 4.99 7.62
CA ILE A 99 9.51 3.85 6.71
C ILE A 99 8.18 3.76 5.98
N ARG A 100 8.23 3.86 4.65
CA ARG A 100 7.03 3.84 3.80
C ARG A 100 7.10 2.71 2.80
N LEU A 101 5.92 2.28 2.34
CA LEU A 101 5.81 1.36 1.22
C LEU A 101 6.19 2.11 -0.08
N ALA A 102 7.10 1.52 -0.85
CA ALA A 102 7.35 1.94 -2.21
C ALA A 102 6.43 1.16 -3.16
N SER A 103 5.69 1.89 -4.00
CA SER A 103 4.72 1.29 -4.92
C SER A 103 5.44 0.83 -6.20
N PHE A 104 5.97 -0.39 -6.16
CA PHE A 104 6.51 -1.09 -7.31
C PHE A 104 5.73 -2.39 -7.57
N GLU A 105 5.97 -3.01 -8.71
CA GLU A 105 5.43 -4.34 -9.03
C GLU A 105 5.78 -5.35 -7.92
N TYR A 106 7.04 -5.35 -7.47
CA TYR A 106 7.49 -6.07 -6.29
C TYR A 106 7.46 -5.13 -5.08
N PRO A 107 6.59 -5.35 -4.06
CA PRO A 107 6.49 -4.45 -2.91
C PRO A 107 7.79 -4.40 -2.11
N MET A 108 8.30 -3.20 -1.89
CA MET A 108 9.50 -2.96 -1.08
C MET A 108 9.33 -1.71 -0.21
N LEU A 109 10.22 -1.56 0.77
CA LEU A 109 10.23 -0.40 1.64
C LEU A 109 11.11 0.71 1.08
N LYS A 110 10.76 1.95 1.42
CA LYS A 110 11.57 3.14 1.24
C LYS A 110 11.77 3.80 2.61
N TYR A 111 13.00 4.12 2.90
CA TYR A 111 13.44 4.67 4.18
C TYR A 111 13.71 6.16 4.03
N PHE A 112 13.24 6.94 4.99
CA PHE A 112 13.40 8.37 5.05
C PHE A 112 14.02 8.75 6.39
N GLY A 113 14.77 9.84 6.41
CA GLY A 113 15.36 10.31 7.66
C GLY A 113 16.44 11.35 7.46
N THR A 114 17.16 11.59 8.51
CA THR A 114 18.25 12.57 8.56
C THR A 114 19.49 12.02 7.88
N GLN A 115 19.94 12.69 6.81
CA GLN A 115 21.21 12.36 6.16
C GLN A 115 22.37 12.74 7.08
N LEU A 116 23.30 11.81 7.23
CA LEU A 116 24.50 11.97 8.04
C LEU A 116 25.73 12.11 7.16
N THR A 117 26.76 12.76 7.68
CA THR A 117 28.11 12.66 7.13
C THR A 117 28.69 11.28 7.41
N ILE A 118 29.78 10.90 6.73
CA ILE A 118 30.53 9.64 7.00
C ILE A 118 30.95 9.54 8.48
N LYS A 119 31.13 10.68 9.16
CA LYS A 119 31.45 10.74 10.61
C LYS A 119 30.21 10.65 11.51
N GLY A 120 29.02 10.39 10.97
CA GLY A 120 27.78 10.24 11.73
C GLY A 120 27.12 11.55 12.19
N MET A 121 27.62 12.71 11.77
CA MET A 121 27.06 14.02 12.10
C MET A 121 25.96 14.41 11.09
N PRO A 122 24.88 15.09 11.51
CA PRO A 122 23.88 15.60 10.56
C PRO A 122 24.51 16.54 9.53
N CYS A 123 24.12 16.39 8.26
CA CYS A 123 24.59 17.30 7.20
C CYS A 123 23.99 18.70 7.38
N LYS A 124 24.81 19.75 7.32
CA LYS A 124 24.39 21.14 7.59
C LYS A 124 23.38 21.71 6.60
N ASN A 125 23.34 21.19 5.38
CA ASN A 125 22.49 21.72 4.28
C ASN A 125 21.37 20.73 3.89
N GLN A 126 20.73 20.12 4.86
CA GLN A 126 19.62 19.22 4.55
C GLN A 126 18.38 20.02 4.11
N LYS A 127 18.14 20.02 2.79
CA LYS A 127 16.76 20.18 2.36
C LYS A 127 16.03 18.89 2.76
N LYS A 128 15.04 18.99 3.64
CA LYS A 128 14.08 17.91 3.89
C LYS A 128 13.28 17.67 2.59
N HIS A 129 13.88 16.96 1.64
CA HIS A 129 13.16 16.56 0.44
C HIS A 129 12.44 15.26 0.73
N PRO A 130 11.09 15.21 0.60
CA PRO A 130 10.32 13.98 0.66
C PRO A 130 10.77 12.95 -0.41
N GLU A 131 11.47 13.39 -1.45
CA GLU A 131 12.02 12.56 -2.54
C GLU A 131 13.37 11.92 -2.23
N GLY A 132 14.04 12.30 -1.14
CA GLY A 132 15.41 11.88 -0.80
C GLY A 132 15.56 10.53 -0.09
N GLY A 133 14.52 9.69 -0.04
CA GLY A 133 14.57 8.40 0.64
C GLY A 133 15.44 7.35 -0.05
N ILE A 134 15.89 6.32 0.70
CA ILE A 134 16.66 5.17 0.22
C ILE A 134 15.72 3.97 0.07
N TYR A 135 15.71 3.35 -1.11
CA TYR A 135 14.95 2.12 -1.32
C TYR A 135 15.64 0.92 -0.65
N GLN A 136 14.86 -0.02 -0.16
CA GLN A 136 15.37 -1.24 0.47
C GLN A 136 16.43 -1.96 -0.35
N LYS A 137 16.25 -2.04 -1.67
CA LYS A 137 17.21 -2.68 -2.59
C LYS A 137 18.56 -1.96 -2.72
N ASP A 138 18.59 -0.66 -2.39
CA ASP A 138 19.79 0.17 -2.53
C ASP A 138 20.59 0.27 -1.21
N ILE A 139 20.12 -0.38 -0.15
CA ILE A 139 20.84 -0.43 1.14
C ILE A 139 22.01 -1.40 1.01
N SER A 140 23.20 -0.95 1.40
CA SER A 140 24.42 -1.75 1.42
C SER A 140 24.80 -2.25 2.83
N SER A 141 24.42 -1.49 3.87
CA SER A 141 24.61 -1.94 5.26
C SER A 141 23.61 -1.27 6.21
N VAL A 142 23.41 -1.89 7.37
CA VAL A 142 22.59 -1.42 8.48
C VAL A 142 23.40 -1.48 9.77
N ASN A 143 23.54 -0.37 10.47
CA ASN A 143 24.33 -0.25 11.70
C ASN A 143 25.74 -0.83 11.56
N GLY A 144 26.35 -0.69 10.38
CA GLY A 144 27.70 -1.22 10.07
C GLY A 144 27.73 -2.69 9.62
N PHE A 145 26.63 -3.41 9.64
CA PHE A 145 26.55 -4.79 9.15
C PHE A 145 26.15 -4.82 7.68
N PRO A 146 26.86 -5.55 6.81
CA PRO A 146 26.50 -5.69 5.40
C PRO A 146 25.08 -6.21 5.21
N TYR A 147 24.38 -5.65 4.26
CA TYR A 147 23.04 -6.09 3.87
C TYR A 147 22.99 -6.33 2.36
N HIS A 148 22.35 -7.42 1.96
CA HIS A 148 22.10 -7.76 0.56
C HIS A 148 20.61 -7.99 0.35
N TYR A 149 19.99 -7.14 -0.46
CA TYR A 149 18.60 -7.32 -0.83
C TYR A 149 18.41 -8.60 -1.64
N LYS A 150 17.44 -9.41 -1.24
CA LYS A 150 17.03 -10.61 -1.97
C LYS A 150 15.56 -10.52 -2.31
N THR A 151 15.21 -10.75 -3.58
CA THR A 151 13.82 -11.00 -3.96
C THR A 151 13.39 -12.38 -3.46
N ARG A 152 12.16 -12.49 -2.99
CA ARG A 152 11.58 -13.78 -2.59
C ARG A 152 10.84 -14.35 -3.80
N GLU A 153 11.45 -15.28 -4.47
CA GLU A 153 10.80 -16.05 -5.53
C GLU A 153 9.72 -16.99 -4.97
#